data_a13176011a4946f2b2caee7cf2cf65da
#
_entry.id   a13176011a4946f2b2caee7cf2cf65da
#
_cell.length_a   1.000
_cell.length_b   1.000
_cell.length_c   1.000
_cell.angle_alpha   90.00
_cell.angle_beta   90.00
_cell.angle_gamma   90.00
#
_symmetry.space_group_name_H-M   'P 1'
#
loop_
_entity.id
_entity.type
_entity.pdbx_description
1 polymer ?
#
loop_
_entity_poly.entity_id
_entity_poly.type
_entity_poly.pdbx_seq_one_letter_code
_entity_poly.pdbx_strand_id
1 'polypeptide(L)'
;MATQPARRPCLTLPLCDEGEDHARDECGIVGIYNLDTSSTKSVSSLVSAALLDLQHRGQLGAGITSYDPGRSHLLLTHKDLGTVREVFRLGHAGKARSVLENYRGIAAIGHVRYATSGRDHAEYAQPFERQHSRRWKWFSLGFNGNLANYAQLREHLTTTRGYHMVYNVDTEILLHHVAYALRGESKLSLVQAFNELTKDLDGAYNIVFINADGDLVAARDPLGIRPLCYGEKDGILVVASESVALKNMGIDAVTDVEPGQMVWVDGATRRLHVDHFTDERAHRHCFFEWIYFAHVTSVMEKQAVYDVRWRLGETLARLEQIPMDKNCVVVAVPDTAKPIGDAFAFSLGVPSLEGIVRNRYIGRTFIEGDNRADKVRRKYTFVTSVLRGKRVFLVEDSLVRSTTLQGLVERTRTEGGAKEVHVRIGSPPIIAPCCYGIDMSTLGELFAPKYLKPGYASDHLDAMCIEIARKLSADSLRYLPVGQLAGCVGLPHEHLCTACVTANYPTPAGTGIYEHEQRRKADGRAGRSYEADVLREEMEEDSDVEEFVTTVSPSSDTA
;
A
#
# COMPACT_ATOMS: atom_id res chain seq x y z
N MET A 1 36.38 37.38 -1.23
CA MET A 1 35.50 37.00 -2.34
C MET A 1 35.36 35.47 -2.29
N ALA A 2 34.32 34.98 -1.66
CA ALA A 2 34.04 33.53 -1.60
C ALA A 2 33.04 33.21 -2.69
N THR A 3 33.45 32.37 -3.62
CA THR A 3 32.64 31.87 -4.75
C THR A 3 31.59 30.90 -4.21
N GLN A 4 30.30 31.20 -4.37
CA GLN A 4 29.20 30.27 -4.15
C GLN A 4 29.30 29.09 -5.12
N PRO A 5 29.06 27.86 -4.68
CA PRO A 5 28.97 26.73 -5.60
C PRO A 5 27.70 26.82 -6.45
N ALA A 6 27.85 26.62 -7.75
CA ALA A 6 26.78 26.61 -8.74
C ALA A 6 25.69 25.60 -8.36
N ARG A 7 24.44 26.04 -8.27
CA ARG A 7 23.27 25.18 -8.17
C ARG A 7 23.21 24.28 -9.41
N ARG A 8 23.23 22.97 -9.21
CA ARG A 8 22.91 22.02 -10.26
C ARG A 8 21.46 22.21 -10.70
N PRO A 9 21.14 22.14 -11.99
CA PRO A 9 19.76 22.22 -12.44
C PRO A 9 18.95 21.08 -11.80
N CYS A 10 17.81 21.42 -11.22
CA CYS A 10 16.82 20.48 -10.72
C CYS A 10 16.29 19.69 -11.94
N LEU A 11 16.66 18.42 -12.05
CA LEU A 11 15.99 17.49 -12.95
C LEU A 11 14.58 17.33 -12.44
N THR A 12 13.60 17.96 -13.09
CA THR A 12 12.18 17.67 -12.91
C THR A 12 11.95 16.22 -13.33
N LEU A 13 11.87 15.35 -12.33
CA LEU A 13 11.35 13.99 -12.54
C LEU A 13 9.88 14.12 -12.95
N PRO A 14 9.42 13.37 -13.95
CA PRO A 14 8.04 13.46 -14.40
C PRO A 14 7.09 13.01 -13.28
N LEU A 15 5.99 13.74 -13.16
CA LEU A 15 4.83 13.48 -12.32
C LEU A 15 4.46 11.99 -12.32
N CYS A 16 4.00 11.50 -11.17
CA CYS A 16 3.52 10.13 -10.94
C CYS A 16 2.89 9.51 -12.18
N ASP A 17 3.34 8.32 -12.53
CA ASP A 17 2.91 7.59 -13.72
C ASP A 17 1.43 7.17 -13.57
N GLU A 18 0.52 8.00 -14.06
CA GLU A 18 -0.94 7.79 -14.02
C GLU A 18 -1.41 6.57 -14.84
N GLY A 19 -0.52 5.65 -15.19
CA GLY A 19 -0.66 4.72 -16.29
C GLY A 19 -0.74 3.23 -16.03
N GLU A 20 -0.72 2.73 -14.80
CA GLU A 20 -0.85 1.30 -14.57
C GLU A 20 -2.30 0.90 -14.26
N ASP A 21 -2.79 -0.17 -14.94
CA ASP A 21 -4.18 -0.67 -14.81
C ASP A 21 -4.43 -1.47 -13.54
N HIS A 22 -3.39 -1.77 -12.77
CA HIS A 22 -3.47 -2.49 -11.51
C HIS A 22 -3.61 -1.50 -10.35
N ALA A 23 -4.27 -1.94 -9.28
CA ALA A 23 -4.16 -1.29 -7.99
C ALA A 23 -2.68 -1.16 -7.63
N ARG A 24 -2.27 0.01 -7.12
CA ARG A 24 -0.86 0.29 -6.87
C ARG A 24 -0.48 -0.11 -5.45
N ASP A 25 0.83 -0.33 -5.27
CA ASP A 25 1.46 -0.85 -4.06
C ASP A 25 1.10 -0.02 -2.81
N GLU A 26 1.22 -0.66 -1.67
CA GLU A 26 0.97 -0.11 -0.36
C GLU A 26 2.27 0.03 0.42
N CYS A 27 2.26 0.88 1.46
CA CYS A 27 3.38 0.98 2.38
C CYS A 27 3.61 -0.34 3.14
N GLY A 28 4.84 -0.56 3.60
CA GLY A 28 5.21 -1.65 4.51
C GLY A 28 5.94 -1.11 5.72
N ILE A 29 5.63 -1.65 6.90
CA ILE A 29 6.25 -1.25 8.17
C ILE A 29 6.94 -2.43 8.84
N VAL A 30 7.99 -2.10 9.62
CA VAL A 30 8.78 -3.06 10.41
C VAL A 30 9.13 -2.42 11.75
N GLY A 31 9.07 -3.20 12.83
CA GLY A 31 9.61 -2.87 14.13
C GLY A 31 10.49 -4.03 14.64
N ILE A 32 11.71 -3.76 15.06
CA ILE A 32 12.62 -4.79 15.61
C ILE A 32 13.22 -4.33 16.92
N TYR A 33 13.23 -5.20 17.90
CA TYR A 33 13.76 -4.93 19.22
C TYR A 33 14.66 -6.07 19.71
N ASN A 34 15.84 -5.73 20.25
CA ASN A 34 16.68 -6.67 20.98
C ASN A 34 16.26 -6.69 22.47
N LEU A 35 15.54 -7.74 22.86
CA LEU A 35 14.98 -7.92 24.21
C LEU A 35 16.03 -8.34 25.24
N ASP A 36 17.19 -8.86 24.80
CA ASP A 36 18.28 -9.26 25.69
C ASP A 36 18.92 -8.03 26.34
N THR A 37 18.68 -7.85 27.65
CA THR A 37 19.20 -6.74 28.44
C THR A 37 20.72 -6.73 28.59
N SER A 38 21.36 -7.88 28.43
CA SER A 38 22.82 -8.02 28.48
C SER A 38 23.49 -7.68 27.13
N SER A 39 22.71 -7.59 26.05
CA SER A 39 23.20 -7.41 24.69
C SER A 39 23.00 -5.98 24.19
N THR A 40 24.03 -5.46 23.51
CA THR A 40 23.97 -4.22 22.74
C THR A 40 23.95 -4.46 21.22
N LYS A 41 23.62 -5.69 20.80
CA LYS A 41 23.59 -6.09 19.38
C LYS A 41 22.63 -5.18 18.61
N SER A 42 23.12 -4.57 17.55
CA SER A 42 22.33 -3.72 16.67
C SER A 42 21.34 -4.52 15.83
N VAL A 43 20.12 -3.98 15.67
CA VAL A 43 19.06 -4.55 14.84
C VAL A 43 18.93 -3.88 13.46
N SER A 44 19.73 -2.85 13.16
CA SER A 44 19.57 -2.04 11.94
C SER A 44 19.72 -2.84 10.64
N SER A 45 20.63 -3.82 10.62
CA SER A 45 20.79 -4.73 9.46
C SER A 45 19.58 -5.65 9.29
N LEU A 46 18.94 -6.06 10.39
CA LEU A 46 17.73 -6.87 10.34
C LEU A 46 16.55 -6.06 9.78
N VAL A 47 16.42 -4.77 10.19
CA VAL A 47 15.39 -3.87 9.64
C VAL A 47 15.56 -3.71 8.13
N SER A 48 16.79 -3.45 7.65
CA SER A 48 17.03 -3.30 6.20
C SER A 48 16.73 -4.59 5.42
N ALA A 49 16.99 -5.76 5.99
CA ALA A 49 16.65 -7.05 5.39
C ALA A 49 15.12 -7.26 5.34
N ALA A 50 14.41 -7.01 6.44
CA ALA A 50 12.95 -7.10 6.49
C ALA A 50 12.27 -6.13 5.52
N LEU A 51 12.77 -4.89 5.40
CA LEU A 51 12.25 -3.93 4.44
C LEU A 51 12.48 -4.38 2.99
N LEU A 52 13.59 -5.08 2.71
CA LEU A 52 13.84 -5.66 1.39
C LEU A 52 12.82 -6.76 1.06
N ASP A 53 12.45 -7.59 2.04
CA ASP A 53 11.39 -8.60 1.89
C ASP A 53 10.01 -7.98 1.67
N LEU A 54 9.79 -6.75 2.15
CA LEU A 54 8.57 -5.96 1.96
C LEU A 54 8.64 -4.98 0.78
N GLN A 55 9.71 -5.02 -0.05
CA GLN A 55 9.93 -4.06 -1.13
C GLN A 55 8.79 -4.03 -2.18
N HIS A 56 8.05 -5.12 -2.33
CA HIS A 56 6.88 -5.20 -3.21
C HIS A 56 5.75 -4.26 -2.76
N ARG A 57 5.70 -3.88 -1.48
CA ARG A 57 4.71 -2.97 -0.91
C ARG A 57 5.04 -1.49 -1.15
N GLY A 58 6.30 -1.12 -1.38
CA GLY A 58 6.68 0.26 -1.62
C GLY A 58 8.06 0.41 -2.26
N GLN A 59 8.16 1.21 -3.33
CA GLN A 59 9.39 1.38 -4.11
C GLN A 59 9.86 2.83 -4.24
N LEU A 60 9.08 3.81 -3.74
CA LEU A 60 9.37 5.22 -3.92
C LEU A 60 10.27 5.81 -2.85
N GLY A 61 10.33 5.20 -1.69
CA GLY A 61 11.20 5.62 -0.60
C GLY A 61 11.31 4.56 0.47
N ALA A 62 12.37 4.63 1.26
CA ALA A 62 12.58 3.79 2.42
C ALA A 62 13.24 4.57 3.55
N GLY A 63 13.08 4.09 4.79
CA GLY A 63 13.72 4.72 5.92
C GLY A 63 13.74 3.84 7.17
N ILE A 64 14.59 4.24 8.10
CA ILE A 64 14.77 3.63 9.42
C ILE A 64 14.91 4.73 10.46
N THR A 65 14.32 4.53 11.65
CA THR A 65 14.70 5.25 12.86
C THR A 65 15.19 4.24 13.88
N SER A 66 16.42 4.43 14.38
CA SER A 66 17.05 3.55 15.36
C SER A 66 17.18 4.22 16.72
N TYR A 67 17.01 3.44 17.79
CA TYR A 67 17.24 3.85 19.18
C TYR A 67 18.48 3.18 19.74
N ASP A 68 19.36 3.98 20.37
CA ASP A 68 20.53 3.51 21.09
C ASP A 68 20.70 4.33 22.38
N PRO A 69 20.53 3.72 23.58
CA PRO A 69 20.68 4.41 24.86
C PRO A 69 22.09 4.91 25.13
N GLY A 70 23.10 4.38 24.42
CA GLY A 70 24.51 4.79 24.55
C GLY A 70 24.88 6.05 23.77
N ARG A 71 23.95 6.62 22.98
CA ARG A 71 24.19 7.83 22.18
C ARG A 71 23.66 9.09 22.89
N SER A 72 24.30 10.23 22.62
CA SER A 72 23.78 11.54 23.04
C SER A 72 22.47 11.91 22.34
N HIS A 73 22.36 11.56 21.05
CA HIS A 73 21.15 11.71 20.26
C HIS A 73 20.47 10.32 20.15
N LEU A 74 19.48 10.09 21.03
CA LEU A 74 18.92 8.76 21.30
C LEU A 74 18.23 8.12 20.08
N LEU A 75 17.52 8.92 19.26
CA LEU A 75 16.90 8.50 18.02
C LEU A 75 17.70 9.03 16.83
N LEU A 76 17.96 8.22 15.83
CA LEU A 76 18.54 8.64 14.55
C LEU A 76 17.73 8.10 13.40
N THR A 77 17.33 9.02 12.51
CA THR A 77 16.52 8.70 11.33
C THR A 77 17.33 8.81 10.05
N HIS A 78 17.29 7.77 9.22
CA HIS A 78 17.80 7.77 7.86
C HIS A 78 16.67 7.41 6.91
N LYS A 79 16.41 8.28 5.93
CA LYS A 79 15.36 8.07 4.93
C LYS A 79 15.73 8.79 3.64
N ASP A 80 15.33 8.22 2.51
CA ASP A 80 15.54 8.81 1.19
C ASP A 80 14.53 8.24 0.19
N LEU A 81 14.49 8.84 -0.99
CA LEU A 81 13.79 8.30 -2.14
C LEU A 81 14.54 7.11 -2.74
N GLY A 82 13.78 6.19 -3.33
CA GLY A 82 14.28 4.98 -3.99
C GLY A 82 13.98 3.69 -3.23
N THR A 83 14.43 2.60 -3.82
CA THR A 83 14.29 1.26 -3.24
C THR A 83 15.14 1.10 -1.98
N VAL A 84 14.81 0.10 -1.14
CA VAL A 84 15.62 -0.27 0.04
C VAL A 84 17.08 -0.46 -0.33
N ARG A 85 17.33 -1.10 -1.49
CA ARG A 85 18.71 -1.33 -1.99
C ARG A 85 19.46 -0.03 -2.26
N GLU A 86 18.78 0.99 -2.78
CA GLU A 86 19.36 2.29 -3.09
C GLU A 86 19.57 3.12 -1.83
N VAL A 87 18.54 3.26 -0.98
CA VAL A 87 18.58 4.05 0.25
C VAL A 87 19.65 3.53 1.22
N PHE A 88 19.71 2.22 1.45
CA PHE A 88 20.72 1.62 2.34
C PHE A 88 22.02 1.25 1.64
N ARG A 89 22.19 1.62 0.35
CA ARG A 89 23.40 1.37 -0.46
C ARG A 89 23.80 -0.11 -0.52
N LEU A 90 22.83 -1.05 -0.49
CA LEU A 90 23.09 -2.49 -0.39
C LEU A 90 23.86 -3.08 -1.57
N GLY A 91 23.94 -2.39 -2.70
CA GLY A 91 24.78 -2.78 -3.85
C GLY A 91 26.29 -2.66 -3.61
N HIS A 92 26.75 -2.02 -2.51
CA HIS A 92 28.15 -1.78 -2.18
C HIS A 92 28.41 -2.09 -0.70
N ALA A 93 28.98 -3.25 -0.40
CA ALA A 93 29.14 -3.76 0.96
C ALA A 93 29.79 -2.76 1.94
N GLY A 94 30.82 -2.01 1.54
CA GLY A 94 31.46 -0.98 2.38
C GLY A 94 30.55 0.19 2.69
N LYS A 95 29.78 0.70 1.69
CA LYS A 95 28.84 1.80 1.89
C LYS A 95 27.63 1.36 2.73
N ALA A 96 27.10 0.18 2.46
CA ALA A 96 26.02 -0.42 3.25
C ALA A 96 26.40 -0.56 4.74
N ARG A 97 27.59 -1.12 4.99
CA ARG A 97 28.12 -1.23 6.37
C ARG A 97 28.21 0.15 7.03
N SER A 98 28.76 1.16 6.34
CA SER A 98 28.86 2.51 6.89
C SER A 98 27.50 3.11 7.23
N VAL A 99 26.50 2.98 6.36
CA VAL A 99 25.14 3.45 6.66
C VAL A 99 24.56 2.74 7.88
N LEU A 100 24.59 1.41 7.90
CA LEU A 100 24.00 0.60 8.99
C LEU A 100 24.72 0.80 10.33
N GLU A 101 26.03 1.02 10.35
CA GLU A 101 26.80 1.35 11.57
C GLU A 101 26.48 2.76 12.07
N ASN A 102 26.30 3.74 11.22
CA ASN A 102 25.90 5.09 11.62
C ASN A 102 24.52 5.12 12.30
N TYR A 103 23.60 4.24 11.85
CA TYR A 103 22.25 4.11 12.39
C TYR A 103 22.08 2.82 13.24
N ARG A 104 23.16 2.33 13.86
CA ARG A 104 23.09 1.18 14.78
C ARG A 104 22.13 1.50 15.93
N GLY A 105 21.48 0.48 16.49
CA GLY A 105 20.59 0.62 17.63
C GLY A 105 20.09 -0.73 18.11
N ILE A 106 19.69 -0.79 19.39
CA ILE A 106 19.10 -2.00 19.98
C ILE A 106 17.62 -2.17 19.62
N ALA A 107 16.99 -1.10 19.18
CA ALA A 107 15.65 -1.09 18.65
C ALA A 107 15.59 -0.19 17.41
N ALA A 108 14.74 -0.53 16.47
CA ALA A 108 14.52 0.32 15.30
C ALA A 108 13.15 0.05 14.67
N ILE A 109 12.59 1.08 14.03
CA ILE A 109 11.43 0.97 13.15
C ILE A 109 11.85 1.29 11.73
N GLY A 110 11.18 0.69 10.75
CA GLY A 110 11.46 0.89 9.34
C GLY A 110 10.19 0.97 8.51
N HIS A 111 10.33 1.59 7.33
CA HIS A 111 9.23 1.83 6.42
C HIS A 111 9.69 1.73 4.96
N VAL A 112 8.85 1.14 4.10
CA VAL A 112 8.91 1.27 2.63
C VAL A 112 7.68 2.03 2.16
N ARG A 113 7.91 3.09 1.38
CA ARG A 113 6.88 4.01 0.95
C ARG A 113 6.41 3.70 -0.46
N TYR A 114 5.10 3.69 -0.61
CA TYR A 114 4.40 4.00 -1.83
C TYR A 114 3.72 5.37 -1.67
N ALA A 115 3.70 6.23 -2.68
CA ALA A 115 3.01 7.51 -2.58
C ALA A 115 1.55 7.36 -3.04
N THR A 116 0.63 7.39 -2.09
CA THR A 116 -0.80 7.60 -2.35
C THR A 116 -1.13 9.10 -2.36
N SER A 117 -0.34 9.89 -1.64
CA SER A 117 -0.42 11.35 -1.54
C SER A 117 0.99 11.94 -1.32
N GLY A 118 1.14 13.24 -1.60
CA GLY A 118 2.38 13.98 -1.39
C GLY A 118 3.35 13.94 -2.58
N ARG A 119 4.35 14.85 -2.54
CA ARG A 119 5.32 15.05 -3.60
C ARG A 119 6.45 14.01 -3.54
N ASP A 120 7.18 13.83 -4.66
CA ASP A 120 8.36 12.96 -4.75
C ASP A 120 9.60 13.64 -4.12
N HIS A 121 9.52 13.93 -2.81
CA HIS A 121 10.62 14.46 -2.02
C HIS A 121 10.97 13.52 -0.86
N ALA A 122 12.25 13.46 -0.50
CA ALA A 122 12.75 12.61 0.59
C ALA A 122 12.09 12.95 1.95
N GLU A 123 11.60 14.15 2.12
CA GLU A 123 10.91 14.62 3.33
C GLU A 123 9.63 13.82 3.61
N TYR A 124 8.92 13.40 2.56
CA TYR A 124 7.72 12.57 2.66
C TYR A 124 8.01 11.09 2.92
N ALA A 125 9.28 10.66 2.82
CA ALA A 125 9.64 9.31 3.23
C ALA A 125 9.49 9.16 4.74
N GLN A 126 9.05 7.98 5.16
CA GLN A 126 8.90 7.65 6.57
C GLN A 126 10.10 6.81 7.07
N PRO A 127 10.38 6.77 8.40
CA PRO A 127 9.56 7.27 9.52
C PRO A 127 9.60 8.80 9.67
N PHE A 128 8.55 9.36 10.30
CA PHE A 128 8.49 10.78 10.69
C PHE A 128 8.91 10.92 12.15
N GLU A 129 9.82 11.84 12.42
CA GLU A 129 10.36 12.10 13.76
C GLU A 129 9.89 13.44 14.29
N ARG A 130 9.48 13.46 15.56
CA ARG A 130 9.19 14.66 16.31
C ARG A 130 10.12 14.76 17.52
N GLN A 131 11.01 15.75 17.52
CA GLN A 131 11.93 16.00 18.62
C GLN A 131 11.25 16.75 19.77
N HIS A 132 11.63 16.42 21.01
CA HIS A 132 11.16 17.11 22.22
C HIS A 132 12.19 16.95 23.35
N SER A 133 12.21 17.89 24.32
CA SER A 133 13.09 17.84 25.50
C SER A 133 12.76 16.69 26.47
N ARG A 134 11.50 16.25 26.54
CA ARG A 134 11.07 15.09 27.32
C ARG A 134 11.14 13.83 26.46
N ARG A 135 11.83 12.78 26.91
CA ARG A 135 12.10 11.57 26.14
C ARG A 135 10.85 10.88 25.62
N TRP A 136 9.79 10.72 26.43
CA TRP A 136 8.55 10.07 25.98
C TRP A 136 7.76 10.86 24.93
N LYS A 137 8.04 12.17 24.81
CA LYS A 137 7.46 13.05 23.78
C LYS A 137 8.36 13.23 22.56
N TRP A 138 9.60 12.75 22.63
CA TRP A 138 10.51 12.67 21.50
C TRP A 138 10.35 11.28 20.89
N PHE A 139 9.75 11.19 19.73
CA PHE A 139 9.40 9.94 19.12
C PHE A 139 9.52 9.98 17.60
N SER A 140 9.53 8.80 17.00
CA SER A 140 9.41 8.57 15.56
C SER A 140 8.33 7.54 15.29
N LEU A 141 7.63 7.68 14.17
CA LEU A 141 6.60 6.74 13.75
C LEU A 141 6.65 6.44 12.25
N GLY A 142 6.24 5.22 11.91
CA GLY A 142 5.92 4.76 10.56
C GLY A 142 4.46 4.30 10.50
N PHE A 143 3.84 4.49 9.34
CA PHE A 143 2.43 4.29 9.15
C PHE A 143 2.14 3.53 7.84
N ASN A 144 1.31 2.52 7.92
CA ASN A 144 0.79 1.79 6.77
C ASN A 144 -0.75 1.81 6.82
N GLY A 145 -1.38 2.51 5.89
CA GLY A 145 -2.82 2.66 5.81
C GLY A 145 -3.24 3.98 5.17
N ASN A 146 -4.45 4.42 5.48
CA ASN A 146 -5.00 5.71 5.09
C ASN A 146 -6.09 6.13 6.07
N LEU A 147 -6.09 7.40 6.45
CA LEU A 147 -7.11 7.99 7.30
C LEU A 147 -8.27 8.48 6.43
N ALA A 148 -9.39 7.76 6.48
CA ALA A 148 -10.57 8.12 5.70
C ALA A 148 -11.16 9.48 6.12
N ASN A 149 -11.00 9.87 7.38
CA ASN A 149 -11.43 11.17 7.89
C ASN A 149 -10.32 12.24 7.88
N TYR A 150 -9.33 12.12 6.97
CA TYR A 150 -8.19 13.03 6.85
C TYR A 150 -8.59 14.51 6.87
N ALA A 151 -9.55 14.93 6.04
CA ALA A 151 -9.97 16.33 5.92
C ALA A 151 -10.51 16.88 7.24
N GLN A 152 -11.35 16.12 7.94
CA GLN A 152 -11.92 16.52 9.23
C GLN A 152 -10.84 16.63 10.33
N LEU A 153 -9.89 15.68 10.34
CA LEU A 153 -8.78 15.69 11.28
C LEU A 153 -7.85 16.89 11.03
N ARG A 154 -7.56 17.20 9.77
CA ARG A 154 -6.76 18.36 9.37
C ARG A 154 -7.43 19.65 9.82
N GLU A 155 -8.70 19.84 9.48
CA GLU A 155 -9.48 21.00 9.88
C GLU A 155 -9.48 21.17 11.42
N HIS A 156 -9.74 20.10 12.16
CA HIS A 156 -9.71 20.14 13.62
C HIS A 156 -8.34 20.51 14.18
N LEU A 157 -7.25 19.99 13.62
CA LEU A 157 -5.89 20.33 14.04
C LEU A 157 -5.56 21.79 13.76
N THR A 158 -5.90 22.29 12.58
CA THR A 158 -5.54 23.66 12.17
C THR A 158 -6.41 24.73 12.84
N THR A 159 -7.73 24.54 12.84
CA THR A 159 -8.68 25.55 13.35
C THR A 159 -8.84 25.50 14.87
N THR A 160 -8.97 24.29 15.45
CA THR A 160 -9.29 24.14 16.88
C THR A 160 -8.03 24.05 17.74
N ARG A 161 -6.99 23.35 17.26
CA ARG A 161 -5.76 23.10 18.02
C ARG A 161 -4.61 24.03 17.63
N GLY A 162 -4.74 24.85 16.56
CA GLY A 162 -3.75 25.83 16.10
C GLY A 162 -2.45 25.21 15.58
N TYR A 163 -2.50 23.98 15.03
CA TYR A 163 -1.34 23.36 14.39
C TYR A 163 -1.16 23.93 12.98
N HIS A 164 0.09 24.09 12.57
CA HIS A 164 0.45 24.38 11.18
C HIS A 164 0.88 23.09 10.50
N MET A 165 0.35 22.83 9.31
CA MET A 165 0.70 21.63 8.50
C MET A 165 1.84 21.99 7.55
N VAL A 166 2.90 21.17 7.57
CA VAL A 166 4.11 21.37 6.75
C VAL A 166 4.07 20.54 5.47
N TYR A 167 3.56 19.30 5.59
CA TYR A 167 3.62 18.32 4.50
C TYR A 167 2.25 18.00 3.87
N ASN A 168 1.16 18.37 4.52
CA ASN A 168 -0.21 18.09 4.08
C ASN A 168 -0.44 16.59 3.72
N VAL A 169 0.05 15.69 4.57
CA VAL A 169 -0.12 14.23 4.44
C VAL A 169 -0.71 13.62 5.71
N ASP A 170 -1.39 12.50 5.57
CA ASP A 170 -2.02 11.78 6.68
C ASP A 170 -1.03 11.36 7.79
N THR A 171 0.20 11.02 7.42
CA THR A 171 1.27 10.72 8.39
C THR A 171 1.60 11.91 9.29
N GLU A 172 1.56 13.15 8.77
CA GLU A 172 1.76 14.35 9.58
C GLU A 172 0.59 14.58 10.54
N ILE A 173 -0.64 14.37 10.07
CA ILE A 173 -1.83 14.42 10.93
C ILE A 173 -1.69 13.42 12.08
N LEU A 174 -1.32 12.18 11.77
CA LEU A 174 -1.07 11.15 12.76
C LEU A 174 0.03 11.56 13.76
N LEU A 175 1.13 12.15 13.27
CA LEU A 175 2.21 12.68 14.11
C LEU A 175 1.70 13.70 15.13
N HIS A 176 0.85 14.63 14.71
CA HIS A 176 0.25 15.64 15.59
C HIS A 176 -0.75 15.05 16.57
N HIS A 177 -1.59 14.09 16.14
CA HIS A 177 -2.51 13.38 17.03
C HIS A 177 -1.79 12.57 18.11
N VAL A 178 -0.74 11.81 17.75
CA VAL A 178 0.12 11.10 18.70
C VAL A 178 0.78 12.08 19.67
N ALA A 179 1.31 13.21 19.19
CA ALA A 179 1.90 14.23 20.05
C ALA A 179 0.88 14.83 21.00
N TYR A 180 -0.36 15.01 20.58
CA TYR A 180 -1.44 15.49 21.44
C TYR A 180 -1.86 14.43 22.46
N ALA A 181 -1.94 13.15 22.11
CA ALA A 181 -2.19 12.06 23.04
C ALA A 181 -1.12 11.98 24.15
N LEU A 182 0.14 12.29 23.80
CA LEU A 182 1.27 12.32 24.75
C LEU A 182 1.44 13.67 25.49
N ARG A 183 0.46 14.59 25.43
CA ARG A 183 0.52 15.89 26.11
C ARG A 183 0.54 15.76 27.65
N GLY A 184 0.74 16.87 28.34
CA GLY A 184 0.73 16.91 29.80
C GLY A 184 2.12 16.79 30.44
N GLU A 185 2.17 16.84 31.78
CA GLU A 185 3.40 16.85 32.55
C GLU A 185 3.87 15.43 32.97
N SER A 186 2.95 14.47 33.05
CA SER A 186 3.20 13.08 33.40
C SER A 186 3.11 12.16 32.17
N LYS A 187 3.97 11.13 32.13
CA LYS A 187 3.92 10.07 31.12
C LYS A 187 2.63 9.25 31.30
N LEU A 188 1.75 9.25 30.31
CA LEU A 188 0.63 8.31 30.23
C LEU A 188 1.14 6.90 29.88
N SER A 189 0.39 5.87 30.23
CA SER A 189 0.67 4.54 29.69
C SER A 189 0.45 4.54 28.16
N LEU A 190 1.25 3.76 27.44
CA LEU A 190 1.12 3.66 25.98
C LEU A 190 -0.27 3.17 25.57
N VAL A 191 -0.84 2.21 26.31
CA VAL A 191 -2.20 1.71 26.07
C VAL A 191 -3.23 2.85 26.15
N GLN A 192 -3.13 3.71 27.18
CA GLN A 192 -4.02 4.88 27.32
C GLN A 192 -3.81 5.90 26.18
N ALA A 193 -2.57 6.15 25.80
CA ALA A 193 -2.26 7.07 24.70
C ALA A 193 -2.83 6.59 23.36
N PHE A 194 -2.72 5.30 23.06
CA PHE A 194 -3.29 4.71 21.85
C PHE A 194 -4.83 4.58 21.93
N ASN A 195 -5.41 4.36 23.10
CA ASN A 195 -6.85 4.43 23.29
C ASN A 195 -7.42 5.85 22.97
N GLU A 196 -6.76 6.90 23.47
CA GLU A 196 -7.16 8.29 23.14
C GLU A 196 -7.05 8.56 21.63
N LEU A 197 -6.00 8.03 20.98
CA LEU A 197 -5.78 8.21 19.54
C LEU A 197 -6.93 7.61 18.71
N THR A 198 -7.43 6.43 19.06
CA THR A 198 -8.49 5.74 18.29
C THR A 198 -9.83 6.45 18.30
N LYS A 199 -10.10 7.31 19.28
CA LYS A 199 -11.38 8.04 19.37
C LYS A 199 -11.60 9.01 18.20
N ASP A 200 -10.51 9.52 17.63
CA ASP A 200 -10.54 10.51 16.57
C ASP A 200 -10.29 9.89 15.18
N LEU A 201 -9.64 8.71 15.09
CA LEU A 201 -9.20 8.14 13.82
C LEU A 201 -10.27 7.22 13.19
N ASP A 202 -10.61 7.49 11.94
CA ASP A 202 -11.40 6.60 11.07
C ASP A 202 -10.56 6.23 9.84
N GLY A 203 -10.43 4.93 9.59
CA GLY A 203 -9.64 4.43 8.46
C GLY A 203 -8.90 3.12 8.76
N ALA A 204 -7.92 2.83 7.94
CA ALA A 204 -6.98 1.73 8.14
C ALA A 204 -5.65 2.28 8.62
N TYR A 205 -5.12 1.78 9.73
CA TYR A 205 -3.82 2.24 10.23
C TYR A 205 -3.08 1.18 11.03
N ASN A 206 -1.97 0.74 10.48
CA ASN A 206 -0.93 0.07 11.25
C ASN A 206 0.17 1.07 11.56
N ILE A 207 0.52 1.20 12.83
CA ILE A 207 1.50 2.17 13.32
C ILE A 207 2.66 1.42 13.96
N VAL A 208 3.90 1.74 13.55
CA VAL A 208 5.10 1.44 14.33
C VAL A 208 5.63 2.74 14.92
N PHE A 209 5.93 2.72 16.19
CA PHE A 209 6.33 3.88 16.98
C PHE A 209 7.54 3.53 17.83
N ILE A 210 8.45 4.48 18.00
CA ILE A 210 9.58 4.37 18.93
C ILE A 210 9.83 5.73 19.57
N ASN A 211 10.06 5.77 20.90
CA ASN A 211 10.38 7.01 21.59
C ASN A 211 11.81 7.01 22.15
N ALA A 212 12.26 8.15 22.66
CA ALA A 212 13.59 8.30 23.23
C ALA A 212 13.76 7.71 24.66
N ASP A 213 12.69 7.17 25.28
CA ASP A 213 12.78 6.28 26.42
C ASP A 213 13.14 4.84 25.99
N GLY A 214 13.05 4.55 24.69
CA GLY A 214 13.27 3.22 24.13
C GLY A 214 12.00 2.35 24.08
N ASP A 215 10.83 2.90 24.37
CA ASP A 215 9.58 2.17 24.17
C ASP A 215 9.34 2.00 22.66
N LEU A 216 9.00 0.78 22.21
CA LEU A 216 8.59 0.47 20.84
C LEU A 216 7.16 -0.05 20.86
N VAL A 217 6.33 0.44 19.95
CA VAL A 217 4.94 0.00 19.77
C VAL A 217 4.70 -0.38 18.32
N ALA A 218 3.96 -1.45 18.11
CA ALA A 218 3.31 -1.79 16.85
C ALA A 218 1.82 -2.00 17.12
N ALA A 219 0.97 -1.16 16.56
CA ALA A 219 -0.47 -1.16 16.80
C ALA A 219 -1.23 -1.35 15.49
N ARG A 220 -2.32 -2.11 15.54
CA ARG A 220 -3.21 -2.38 14.42
C ARG A 220 -4.58 -1.73 14.65
N ASP A 221 -5.15 -1.10 13.63
CA ASP A 221 -6.45 -0.45 13.71
C ASP A 221 -7.57 -1.37 14.27
N PRO A 222 -8.66 -0.82 14.84
CA PRO A 222 -9.72 -1.60 15.46
C PRO A 222 -10.49 -2.53 14.52
N LEU A 223 -10.38 -2.35 13.22
CA LEU A 223 -11.00 -3.20 12.20
C LEU A 223 -10.02 -4.24 11.63
N GLY A 224 -8.71 -4.06 11.88
CA GLY A 224 -7.64 -4.92 11.36
C GLY A 224 -7.63 -4.97 9.83
N ILE A 225 -7.89 -3.84 9.17
CA ILE A 225 -8.03 -3.80 7.71
C ILE A 225 -6.74 -4.25 7.03
N ARG A 226 -5.57 -3.73 7.50
CA ARG A 226 -4.27 -4.12 6.97
C ARG A 226 -3.61 -5.22 7.79
N PRO A 227 -2.79 -6.09 7.18
CA PRO A 227 -2.09 -7.13 7.90
C PRO A 227 -0.97 -6.56 8.78
N LEU A 228 -0.79 -7.15 9.95
CA LEU A 228 0.32 -6.92 10.86
C LEU A 228 0.57 -8.20 11.66
N CYS A 229 1.83 -8.61 11.77
CA CYS A 229 2.21 -9.81 12.51
C CYS A 229 3.50 -9.60 13.28
N TYR A 230 3.73 -10.46 14.27
CA TYR A 230 4.94 -10.44 15.08
C TYR A 230 5.43 -11.85 15.43
N GLY A 231 6.67 -11.92 15.84
CA GLY A 231 7.28 -13.14 16.36
C GLY A 231 8.61 -12.83 17.04
N GLU A 232 9.10 -13.78 17.82
CA GLU A 232 10.36 -13.66 18.55
C GLU A 232 11.25 -14.86 18.27
N LYS A 233 12.55 -14.60 18.16
CA LYS A 233 13.59 -15.62 18.09
C LYS A 233 14.90 -15.10 18.65
N ASP A 234 15.54 -15.91 19.51
CA ASP A 234 16.86 -15.61 20.10
C ASP A 234 16.91 -14.22 20.77
N GLY A 235 15.85 -13.83 21.48
CA GLY A 235 15.72 -12.54 22.14
C GLY A 235 15.52 -11.36 21.19
N ILE A 236 15.21 -11.58 19.91
CA ILE A 236 14.90 -10.55 18.92
C ILE A 236 13.40 -10.60 18.61
N LEU A 237 12.68 -9.56 18.99
CA LEU A 237 11.31 -9.32 18.55
C LEU A 237 11.33 -8.72 17.15
N VAL A 238 10.49 -9.24 16.28
CA VAL A 238 10.20 -8.68 14.93
C VAL A 238 8.71 -8.49 14.79
N VAL A 239 8.31 -7.30 14.37
CA VAL A 239 6.95 -6.97 13.91
C VAL A 239 7.03 -6.51 12.48
N ALA A 240 6.14 -6.95 11.61
CA ALA A 240 6.13 -6.55 10.20
C ALA A 240 4.72 -6.59 9.60
N SER A 241 4.51 -5.87 8.52
CA SER A 241 3.27 -5.91 7.74
C SER A 241 2.95 -7.31 7.22
N GLU A 242 3.96 -8.13 6.92
CA GLU A 242 3.76 -9.49 6.39
C GLU A 242 4.70 -10.52 7.01
N SER A 243 4.20 -11.74 7.11
CA SER A 243 4.93 -12.87 7.70
C SER A 243 6.17 -13.31 6.90
N VAL A 244 6.26 -12.98 5.61
CA VAL A 244 7.44 -13.30 4.78
C VAL A 244 8.72 -12.71 5.37
N ALA A 245 8.67 -11.48 5.92
CA ALA A 245 9.82 -10.83 6.56
C ALA A 245 10.30 -11.59 7.79
N LEU A 246 9.38 -12.10 8.61
CA LEU A 246 9.71 -12.91 9.79
C LEU A 246 10.27 -14.29 9.39
N LYS A 247 9.61 -14.96 8.45
CA LYS A 247 10.01 -16.28 7.97
C LYS A 247 11.41 -16.28 7.35
N ASN A 248 11.75 -15.25 6.58
CA ASN A 248 13.09 -15.10 6.00
C ASN A 248 14.17 -14.83 7.06
N MET A 249 13.79 -14.36 8.26
CA MET A 249 14.66 -14.29 9.43
C MET A 249 14.71 -15.59 10.23
N GLY A 250 14.01 -16.64 9.79
CA GLY A 250 13.92 -17.93 10.44
C GLY A 250 13.02 -17.94 11.68
N ILE A 251 12.05 -17.02 11.75
CA ILE A 251 11.01 -17.00 12.79
C ILE A 251 9.81 -17.79 12.28
N ASP A 252 9.62 -19.01 12.78
CA ASP A 252 8.55 -19.90 12.35
C ASP A 252 7.23 -19.64 13.10
N ALA A 253 7.33 -19.28 14.40
CA ALA A 253 6.18 -18.94 15.24
C ALA A 253 5.77 -17.49 15.00
N VAL A 254 4.93 -17.27 13.97
CA VAL A 254 4.38 -15.97 13.62
C VAL A 254 2.96 -15.86 14.14
N THR A 255 2.65 -14.77 14.81
CA THR A 255 1.32 -14.44 15.35
C THR A 255 0.78 -13.19 14.68
N ASP A 256 -0.46 -13.24 14.20
CA ASP A 256 -1.15 -12.04 13.71
C ASP A 256 -1.47 -11.11 14.89
N VAL A 257 -1.28 -9.79 14.70
CA VAL A 257 -1.75 -8.79 15.65
C VAL A 257 -3.25 -8.63 15.44
N GLU A 258 -4.05 -8.83 16.49
CA GLU A 258 -5.52 -8.73 16.39
C GLU A 258 -6.01 -7.28 16.15
N PRO A 259 -7.23 -7.08 15.63
CA PRO A 259 -7.83 -5.75 15.56
C PRO A 259 -7.85 -5.05 16.92
N GLY A 260 -7.42 -3.78 16.97
CA GLY A 260 -7.35 -3.00 18.20
C GLY A 260 -6.30 -3.46 19.20
N GLN A 261 -5.35 -4.29 18.77
CA GLN A 261 -4.25 -4.80 19.59
C GLN A 261 -2.96 -4.06 19.28
N MET A 262 -2.11 -3.96 20.29
CA MET A 262 -0.75 -3.46 20.19
C MET A 262 0.25 -4.46 20.79
N VAL A 263 1.37 -4.62 20.13
CA VAL A 263 2.58 -5.31 20.59
C VAL A 263 3.59 -4.23 20.95
N TRP A 264 4.06 -4.22 22.21
CA TRP A 264 4.95 -3.16 22.63
C TRP A 264 6.02 -3.65 23.60
N VAL A 265 7.14 -2.94 23.62
CA VAL A 265 8.27 -3.19 24.49
C VAL A 265 8.48 -1.99 25.39
N ASP A 266 8.53 -2.23 26.71
CA ASP A 266 8.93 -1.25 27.70
C ASP A 266 10.44 -0.99 27.61
N GLY A 267 10.84 0.22 27.30
CA GLY A 267 12.23 0.58 27.04
C GLY A 267 13.16 0.45 28.25
N ALA A 268 12.62 0.58 29.47
CA ALA A 268 13.40 0.46 30.70
C ALA A 268 13.70 -1.00 31.07
N THR A 269 12.74 -1.89 30.84
CA THR A 269 12.84 -3.31 31.24
C THR A 269 13.11 -4.25 30.08
N ARG A 270 12.92 -3.79 28.84
CA ARG A 270 12.91 -4.57 27.59
C ARG A 270 11.92 -5.75 27.60
N ARG A 271 10.86 -5.64 28.41
CA ARG A 271 9.80 -6.66 28.44
C ARG A 271 8.80 -6.43 27.32
N LEU A 272 8.46 -7.52 26.64
CA LEU A 272 7.42 -7.57 25.65
C LEU A 272 6.05 -7.63 26.32
N HIS A 273 5.10 -6.86 25.82
CA HIS A 273 3.70 -6.81 26.21
C HIS A 273 2.81 -6.90 24.97
N VAL A 274 1.64 -7.49 25.14
CA VAL A 274 0.60 -7.57 24.11
C VAL A 274 -0.73 -7.21 24.78
N ASP A 275 -1.31 -6.07 24.37
CA ASP A 275 -2.51 -5.53 25.00
C ASP A 275 -3.50 -5.06 23.91
N HIS A 276 -4.79 -5.05 24.25
CA HIS A 276 -5.77 -4.31 23.47
C HIS A 276 -5.86 -2.88 23.99
N PHE A 277 -5.84 -1.92 23.07
CA PHE A 277 -5.95 -0.50 23.41
C PHE A 277 -7.39 0.03 23.24
N THR A 278 -8.30 -0.79 22.68
CA THR A 278 -9.74 -0.47 22.57
C THR A 278 -10.59 -1.74 22.68
N ASP A 279 -11.80 -1.60 23.22
CA ASP A 279 -12.83 -2.65 23.22
C ASP A 279 -13.72 -2.58 21.97
N GLU A 280 -13.79 -1.42 21.31
CA GLU A 280 -14.51 -1.21 20.05
C GLU A 280 -13.70 -1.77 18.88
N ARG A 281 -13.90 -3.06 18.57
CA ARG A 281 -13.16 -3.78 17.54
C ARG A 281 -14.03 -4.75 16.76
N ALA A 282 -13.69 -4.92 15.48
CA ALA A 282 -14.33 -5.88 14.60
C ALA A 282 -13.32 -6.38 13.56
N HIS A 283 -13.58 -7.51 12.95
CA HIS A 283 -12.76 -7.99 11.84
C HIS A 283 -13.31 -7.42 10.52
N ARG A 284 -12.47 -6.72 9.76
CA ARG A 284 -12.76 -6.19 8.42
C ARG A 284 -11.51 -6.23 7.55
N HIS A 285 -10.92 -7.43 7.43
CA HIS A 285 -9.65 -7.63 6.72
C HIS A 285 -9.81 -7.35 5.22
N CYS A 286 -8.88 -6.62 4.63
CA CYS A 286 -8.89 -6.34 3.20
C CYS A 286 -8.70 -7.63 2.40
N PHE A 287 -9.72 -8.08 1.66
CA PHE A 287 -9.62 -9.28 0.83
C PHE A 287 -8.59 -9.15 -0.30
N PHE A 288 -8.36 -7.92 -0.76
CA PHE A 288 -7.48 -7.62 -1.87
C PHE A 288 -5.99 -7.85 -1.53
N GLU A 289 -5.66 -7.84 -0.23
CA GLU A 289 -4.33 -8.25 0.24
C GLU A 289 -3.99 -9.68 -0.22
N TRP A 290 -4.90 -10.65 -0.05
CA TRP A 290 -4.67 -12.01 -0.51
C TRP A 290 -4.66 -12.14 -2.03
N ILE A 291 -5.50 -11.39 -2.73
CA ILE A 291 -5.62 -11.51 -4.19
C ILE A 291 -4.40 -10.94 -4.89
N TYR A 292 -3.95 -9.76 -4.46
CA TYR A 292 -2.96 -8.99 -5.22
C TYR A 292 -1.71 -8.61 -4.43
N PHE A 293 -1.84 -7.90 -3.27
CA PHE A 293 -0.71 -7.19 -2.67
C PHE A 293 0.28 -8.08 -1.94
N ALA A 294 -0.21 -8.96 -1.06
CA ALA A 294 0.67 -9.71 -0.19
C ALA A 294 1.58 -10.66 -0.97
N HIS A 295 2.79 -10.82 -0.46
CA HIS A 295 3.73 -11.77 -1.01
C HIS A 295 3.15 -13.19 -1.00
N VAL A 296 3.35 -13.94 -2.08
CA VAL A 296 2.72 -15.24 -2.28
C VAL A 296 3.00 -16.26 -1.18
N THR A 297 4.11 -16.12 -0.47
CA THR A 297 4.50 -16.99 0.66
C THR A 297 4.02 -16.50 2.02
N SER A 298 3.38 -15.33 2.08
CA SER A 298 2.85 -14.78 3.32
C SER A 298 1.62 -15.56 3.81
N VAL A 299 1.45 -15.57 5.13
CA VAL A 299 0.28 -16.08 5.82
C VAL A 299 -0.30 -14.92 6.63
N MET A 300 -1.58 -14.67 6.51
CA MET A 300 -2.33 -13.63 7.21
C MET A 300 -3.64 -14.22 7.71
N GLU A 301 -4.03 -13.94 8.94
CA GLU A 301 -5.24 -14.51 9.56
C GLU A 301 -5.30 -16.04 9.40
N LYS A 302 -4.16 -16.70 9.54
CA LYS A 302 -3.98 -18.15 9.35
C LYS A 302 -4.30 -18.67 7.94
N GLN A 303 -4.48 -17.79 6.95
CA GLN A 303 -4.72 -18.13 5.55
C GLN A 303 -3.47 -17.82 4.71
N ALA A 304 -2.89 -18.86 4.10
CA ALA A 304 -1.76 -18.70 3.20
C ALA A 304 -2.20 -18.01 1.89
N VAL A 305 -1.48 -17.00 1.47
CA VAL A 305 -1.79 -16.26 0.23
C VAL A 305 -1.80 -17.17 -0.99
N TYR A 306 -0.84 -18.10 -1.08
CA TYR A 306 -0.79 -19.09 -2.15
C TYR A 306 -2.07 -19.93 -2.22
N ASP A 307 -2.54 -20.43 -1.07
CA ASP A 307 -3.72 -21.31 -1.01
C ASP A 307 -5.00 -20.54 -1.36
N VAL A 308 -5.09 -19.27 -0.95
CA VAL A 308 -6.21 -18.40 -1.34
C VAL A 308 -6.22 -18.23 -2.86
N ARG A 309 -5.09 -17.85 -3.46
CA ARG A 309 -4.98 -17.68 -4.92
C ARG A 309 -5.25 -19.00 -5.67
N TRP A 310 -4.87 -20.12 -5.10
CA TRP A 310 -5.19 -21.45 -5.65
C TRP A 310 -6.70 -21.69 -5.65
N ARG A 311 -7.40 -21.46 -4.53
CA ARG A 311 -8.86 -21.61 -4.42
C ARG A 311 -9.63 -20.66 -5.35
N LEU A 312 -9.10 -19.46 -5.64
CA LEU A 312 -9.68 -18.58 -6.67
C LEU A 312 -9.66 -19.23 -8.06
N GLY A 313 -8.54 -19.84 -8.43
CA GLY A 313 -8.40 -20.56 -9.70
C GLY A 313 -9.32 -21.78 -9.81
N GLU A 314 -9.39 -22.60 -8.77
CA GLU A 314 -10.34 -23.73 -8.71
C GLU A 314 -11.80 -23.27 -8.83
N THR A 315 -12.13 -22.16 -8.19
CA THR A 315 -13.49 -21.61 -8.24
C THR A 315 -13.84 -21.10 -9.62
N LEU A 316 -12.92 -20.40 -10.29
CA LEU A 316 -13.10 -19.98 -11.68
C LEU A 316 -13.26 -21.18 -12.62
N ALA A 317 -12.52 -22.28 -12.38
CA ALA A 317 -12.62 -23.51 -13.16
C ALA A 317 -13.99 -24.18 -13.00
N ARG A 318 -14.54 -24.21 -11.79
CA ARG A 318 -15.91 -24.74 -11.55
C ARG A 318 -17.00 -23.93 -12.28
N LEU A 319 -16.75 -22.65 -12.51
CA LEU A 319 -17.67 -21.74 -13.20
C LEU A 319 -17.46 -21.75 -14.72
N GLU A 320 -16.43 -22.43 -15.23
CA GLU A 320 -16.12 -22.45 -16.66
C GLU A 320 -17.15 -23.24 -17.47
N GLN A 321 -17.60 -22.68 -18.59
CA GLN A 321 -18.61 -23.28 -19.46
C GLN A 321 -18.07 -23.63 -20.86
N ILE A 322 -16.90 -23.11 -21.21
CA ILE A 322 -16.29 -23.37 -22.52
C ILE A 322 -15.66 -24.76 -22.47
N PRO A 323 -16.03 -25.67 -23.42
CA PRO A 323 -15.46 -27.01 -23.46
C PRO A 323 -13.94 -26.95 -23.69
N MET A 324 -13.21 -27.73 -22.90
CA MET A 324 -11.76 -27.87 -23.04
C MET A 324 -11.38 -28.89 -24.09
N ASP A 325 -10.38 -28.57 -24.89
CA ASP A 325 -9.79 -29.48 -25.88
C ASP A 325 -8.24 -29.35 -25.89
N LYS A 326 -7.57 -30.17 -26.73
CA LYS A 326 -6.11 -30.17 -26.88
C LYS A 326 -5.51 -28.83 -27.40
N ASN A 327 -6.34 -27.94 -27.89
CA ASN A 327 -5.92 -26.62 -28.38
C ASN A 327 -6.03 -25.55 -27.31
N CYS A 328 -6.64 -25.87 -26.15
CA CYS A 328 -6.72 -24.96 -25.02
C CYS A 328 -5.37 -24.86 -24.29
N VAL A 329 -5.02 -23.64 -23.87
CA VAL A 329 -3.88 -23.33 -23.01
C VAL A 329 -4.25 -22.24 -22.04
N VAL A 330 -3.82 -22.37 -20.79
CA VAL A 330 -3.95 -21.32 -19.78
C VAL A 330 -2.63 -20.54 -19.72
N VAL A 331 -2.77 -19.22 -19.72
CA VAL A 331 -1.66 -18.28 -19.59
C VAL A 331 -1.99 -17.30 -18.48
N ALA A 332 -1.28 -17.37 -17.36
CA ALA A 332 -1.41 -16.39 -16.30
C ALA A 332 -0.64 -15.11 -16.63
N VAL A 333 -1.22 -13.95 -16.34
CA VAL A 333 -0.47 -12.68 -16.41
C VAL A 333 0.52 -12.63 -15.25
N PRO A 334 1.81 -12.52 -15.52
CA PRO A 334 2.81 -12.54 -14.46
C PRO A 334 2.81 -11.24 -13.63
N ASP A 335 3.07 -11.26 -12.30
CA ASP A 335 3.50 -12.44 -11.53
C ASP A 335 2.37 -12.97 -10.61
N THR A 336 1.42 -12.11 -10.22
CA THR A 336 0.40 -12.33 -9.15
C THR A 336 -0.66 -13.36 -9.52
N ALA A 337 -1.08 -13.38 -10.78
CA ALA A 337 -2.10 -14.30 -11.26
C ALA A 337 -1.59 -15.74 -11.45
N LYS A 338 -0.28 -16.01 -11.29
CA LYS A 338 0.31 -17.33 -11.57
C LYS A 338 -0.35 -18.48 -10.79
N PRO A 339 -0.51 -18.41 -9.44
CA PRO A 339 -1.18 -19.50 -8.72
C PRO A 339 -2.66 -19.67 -9.12
N ILE A 340 -3.36 -18.57 -9.47
CA ILE A 340 -4.75 -18.63 -9.95
C ILE A 340 -4.82 -19.37 -11.28
N GLY A 341 -3.95 -19.01 -12.23
CA GLY A 341 -3.89 -19.65 -13.54
C GLY A 341 -3.49 -21.12 -13.48
N ASP A 342 -2.52 -21.48 -12.64
CA ASP A 342 -2.08 -22.85 -12.45
C ASP A 342 -3.21 -23.72 -11.86
N ALA A 343 -3.92 -23.22 -10.85
CA ALA A 343 -5.07 -23.93 -10.27
C ALA A 343 -6.22 -24.07 -11.25
N PHE A 344 -6.51 -23.01 -12.03
CA PHE A 344 -7.52 -23.05 -13.09
C PHE A 344 -7.19 -24.10 -14.15
N ALA A 345 -5.95 -24.13 -14.62
CA ALA A 345 -5.48 -25.11 -15.61
C ALA A 345 -5.52 -26.55 -15.07
N PHE A 346 -5.02 -26.74 -13.83
CA PHE A 346 -5.00 -28.03 -13.16
C PHE A 346 -6.41 -28.61 -13.02
N SER A 347 -7.37 -27.79 -12.58
CA SER A 347 -8.77 -28.21 -12.39
C SER A 347 -9.48 -28.57 -13.69
N LEU A 348 -9.08 -27.96 -14.81
CA LEU A 348 -9.68 -28.22 -16.14
C LEU A 348 -8.91 -29.25 -16.96
N GLY A 349 -7.79 -29.77 -16.46
CA GLY A 349 -6.98 -30.77 -17.17
C GLY A 349 -6.31 -30.24 -18.44
N VAL A 350 -6.00 -28.94 -18.49
CA VAL A 350 -5.31 -28.27 -19.61
C VAL A 350 -3.95 -27.74 -19.19
N PRO A 351 -2.99 -27.56 -20.13
CA PRO A 351 -1.67 -27.06 -19.76
C PRO A 351 -1.70 -25.59 -19.29
N SER A 352 -0.99 -25.27 -18.20
CA SER A 352 -0.59 -23.92 -17.82
C SER A 352 0.80 -23.66 -18.38
N LEU A 353 0.95 -22.66 -19.25
CA LEU A 353 2.22 -22.37 -19.93
C LEU A 353 2.55 -20.86 -19.86
N GLU A 354 3.85 -20.55 -19.88
CA GLU A 354 4.34 -19.16 -19.95
C GLU A 354 4.19 -18.61 -21.38
N GLY A 355 2.98 -18.17 -21.74
CA GLY A 355 2.71 -17.50 -23.01
C GLY A 355 3.06 -16.02 -23.00
N ILE A 356 3.13 -15.41 -21.81
CA ILE A 356 3.51 -14.01 -21.55
C ILE A 356 4.62 -14.01 -20.51
N VAL A 357 5.72 -13.32 -20.82
CA VAL A 357 6.88 -13.20 -19.93
C VAL A 357 7.09 -11.73 -19.57
N ARG A 358 7.19 -11.43 -18.27
CA ARG A 358 7.50 -10.09 -17.77
C ARG A 358 9.00 -9.82 -17.87
N ASN A 359 9.38 -8.68 -18.42
CA ASN A 359 10.76 -8.22 -18.38
C ASN A 359 11.07 -7.64 -16.99
N ARG A 360 11.78 -8.41 -16.16
CA ARG A 360 12.14 -8.04 -14.77
C ARG A 360 13.21 -6.95 -14.68
N TYR A 361 13.90 -6.63 -15.79
CA TYR A 361 14.97 -5.64 -15.84
C TYR A 361 14.49 -4.25 -16.23
N ILE A 362 13.26 -4.12 -16.70
CA ILE A 362 12.66 -2.82 -16.98
C ILE A 362 12.06 -2.29 -15.66
N GLY A 363 12.87 -1.48 -14.94
CA GLY A 363 12.45 -0.73 -13.79
C GLY A 363 11.58 0.47 -14.19
N ARG A 364 10.83 1.05 -13.24
CA ARG A 364 9.97 2.24 -13.44
C ARG A 364 10.74 3.50 -13.84
N THR A 365 12.06 3.54 -13.64
CA THR A 365 12.91 4.73 -13.74
C THR A 365 13.66 4.91 -15.06
N PHE A 366 13.59 3.98 -16.04
CA PHE A 366 14.54 3.98 -17.17
C PHE A 366 13.97 4.37 -18.54
N ILE A 367 12.77 4.92 -18.64
CA ILE A 367 12.22 5.30 -19.94
C ILE A 367 11.79 6.76 -19.94
N GLU A 368 12.73 7.63 -20.35
CA GLU A 368 12.44 8.92 -20.93
C GLU A 368 11.76 8.70 -22.28
N GLY A 369 10.47 8.96 -22.38
CA GLY A 369 9.74 8.88 -23.64
C GLY A 369 8.22 8.88 -23.41
N ASP A 370 7.55 9.84 -24.02
CA ASP A 370 6.15 10.22 -23.82
C ASP A 370 5.09 9.21 -24.30
N ASN A 371 5.43 7.96 -24.65
CA ASN A 371 4.46 7.05 -25.23
C ASN A 371 4.15 5.86 -24.30
N ARG A 372 2.95 5.93 -23.66
CA ARG A 372 2.40 4.93 -22.74
C ARG A 372 2.32 3.51 -23.35
N ALA A 373 1.99 3.43 -24.64
CA ALA A 373 1.91 2.17 -25.38
C ALA A 373 3.29 1.47 -25.45
N ASP A 374 4.38 2.22 -25.59
CA ASP A 374 5.74 1.67 -25.67
C ASP A 374 6.21 1.13 -24.29
N LYS A 375 5.78 1.73 -23.18
CA LYS A 375 6.08 1.23 -21.83
C LYS A 375 5.45 -0.15 -21.61
N VAL A 376 4.15 -0.30 -21.90
CA VAL A 376 3.44 -1.60 -21.82
C VAL A 376 4.07 -2.62 -22.77
N ARG A 377 4.46 -2.20 -23.98
CA ARG A 377 5.08 -3.08 -24.98
C ARG A 377 6.41 -3.67 -24.51
N ARG A 378 7.22 -2.91 -23.81
CA ARG A 378 8.52 -3.36 -23.30
C ARG A 378 8.40 -4.21 -22.02
N LYS A 379 7.31 -4.03 -21.25
CA LYS A 379 7.07 -4.74 -19.98
C LYS A 379 6.78 -6.23 -20.20
N TYR A 380 6.11 -6.60 -21.31
CA TYR A 380 5.71 -7.97 -21.60
C TYR A 380 6.17 -8.43 -22.99
N THR A 381 6.63 -9.68 -23.04
CA THR A 381 7.03 -10.37 -24.28
C THR A 381 6.18 -11.62 -24.46
N PHE A 382 5.78 -11.94 -25.71
CA PHE A 382 4.88 -13.04 -26.02
C PHE A 382 5.64 -14.23 -26.59
N VAL A 383 5.33 -15.43 -26.12
CA VAL A 383 5.94 -16.68 -26.57
C VAL A 383 5.06 -17.30 -27.67
N THR A 384 5.33 -16.93 -28.91
CA THR A 384 4.53 -17.31 -30.08
C THR A 384 4.37 -18.84 -30.24
N SER A 385 5.38 -19.64 -29.88
CA SER A 385 5.32 -21.12 -29.96
C SER A 385 4.28 -21.71 -28.99
N VAL A 386 3.95 -21.00 -27.91
CA VAL A 386 2.91 -21.40 -26.93
C VAL A 386 1.52 -20.96 -27.39
N LEU A 387 1.42 -19.80 -28.02
CA LEU A 387 0.15 -19.10 -28.25
C LEU A 387 -0.46 -19.39 -29.63
N ARG A 388 0.39 -19.61 -30.66
CA ARG A 388 -0.05 -19.65 -32.06
C ARG A 388 -1.09 -20.74 -32.33
N GLY A 389 -2.25 -20.30 -32.84
CA GLY A 389 -3.37 -21.16 -33.20
C GLY A 389 -4.13 -21.77 -32.02
N LYS A 390 -3.78 -21.37 -30.78
CA LYS A 390 -4.40 -21.87 -29.56
C LYS A 390 -5.64 -21.06 -29.17
N ARG A 391 -6.51 -21.70 -28.40
CA ARG A 391 -7.52 -21.07 -27.56
C ARG A 391 -6.86 -20.76 -26.22
N VAL A 392 -6.62 -19.47 -25.97
CA VAL A 392 -5.88 -18.99 -24.80
C VAL A 392 -6.86 -18.56 -23.72
N PHE A 393 -6.77 -19.15 -22.54
CA PHE A 393 -7.40 -18.64 -21.32
C PHE A 393 -6.38 -17.75 -20.62
N LEU A 394 -6.56 -16.42 -20.76
CA LEU A 394 -5.73 -15.42 -20.11
C LEU A 394 -6.27 -15.16 -18.71
N VAL A 395 -5.51 -15.55 -17.68
CA VAL A 395 -5.91 -15.42 -16.27
C VAL A 395 -5.21 -14.21 -15.66
N GLU A 396 -6.01 -13.31 -15.05
CA GLU A 396 -5.55 -12.12 -14.35
C GLU A 396 -6.07 -12.12 -12.91
N ASP A 397 -5.37 -11.47 -11.99
CA ASP A 397 -5.82 -11.36 -10.60
C ASP A 397 -7.00 -10.40 -10.45
N SER A 398 -6.94 -9.24 -11.09
CA SER A 398 -7.93 -8.17 -10.98
C SER A 398 -7.98 -7.28 -12.22
N LEU A 399 -9.10 -6.57 -12.41
CA LEU A 399 -9.26 -5.58 -13.48
C LEU A 399 -9.78 -4.26 -12.88
N VAL A 400 -8.87 -3.30 -12.70
CA VAL A 400 -9.16 -1.96 -12.18
C VAL A 400 -9.39 -0.97 -13.32
N ARG A 401 -8.40 -0.86 -14.21
CA ARG A 401 -8.44 -0.09 -15.47
C ARG A 401 -8.31 -1.06 -16.65
N SER A 402 -8.61 -0.65 -17.88
CA SER A 402 -8.66 -1.57 -19.03
C SER A 402 -7.42 -1.56 -19.92
N THR A 403 -6.56 -0.56 -19.81
CA THR A 403 -5.53 -0.26 -20.81
C THR A 403 -4.49 -1.38 -20.94
N THR A 404 -3.98 -1.89 -19.82
CA THR A 404 -2.98 -2.98 -19.84
C THR A 404 -3.59 -4.28 -20.34
N LEU A 405 -4.76 -4.67 -19.81
CA LEU A 405 -5.39 -5.94 -20.19
C LEU A 405 -5.85 -5.92 -21.67
N GLN A 406 -6.39 -4.78 -22.14
CA GLN A 406 -6.72 -4.60 -23.55
C GLN A 406 -5.49 -4.80 -24.45
N GLY A 407 -4.36 -4.17 -24.10
CA GLY A 407 -3.10 -4.34 -24.81
C GLY A 407 -2.57 -5.78 -24.77
N LEU A 408 -2.73 -6.47 -23.65
CA LEU A 408 -2.35 -7.89 -23.53
C LEU A 408 -3.21 -8.79 -24.41
N VAL A 409 -4.53 -8.60 -24.42
CA VAL A 409 -5.47 -9.37 -25.26
C VAL A 409 -5.14 -9.16 -26.75
N GLU A 410 -5.00 -7.91 -27.18
CA GLU A 410 -4.67 -7.54 -28.56
C GLU A 410 -3.34 -8.17 -28.99
N ARG A 411 -2.29 -8.06 -28.19
CA ARG A 411 -0.96 -8.59 -28.50
C ARG A 411 -0.90 -10.13 -28.41
N THR A 412 -1.72 -10.75 -27.55
CA THR A 412 -1.85 -12.22 -27.53
C THR A 412 -2.36 -12.74 -28.89
N ARG A 413 -3.25 -11.96 -29.54
CA ARG A 413 -3.72 -12.28 -30.90
C ARG A 413 -2.69 -11.92 -31.97
N THR A 414 -2.21 -10.69 -31.98
CA THR A 414 -1.40 -10.14 -33.10
C THR A 414 0.04 -10.65 -33.08
N GLU A 415 0.70 -10.61 -31.94
CA GLU A 415 2.10 -11.06 -31.77
C GLU A 415 2.16 -12.56 -31.41
N GLY A 416 1.27 -13.01 -30.52
CA GLY A 416 1.20 -14.42 -30.11
C GLY A 416 0.59 -15.34 -31.17
N GLY A 417 -0.31 -14.83 -32.00
CA GLY A 417 -1.03 -15.61 -33.02
C GLY A 417 -2.12 -16.51 -32.44
N ALA A 418 -2.68 -16.17 -31.28
CA ALA A 418 -3.78 -16.89 -30.66
C ALA A 418 -5.05 -16.86 -31.54
N LYS A 419 -5.76 -17.98 -31.62
CA LYS A 419 -7.02 -18.10 -32.36
C LYS A 419 -8.18 -17.48 -31.57
N GLU A 420 -8.24 -17.76 -30.29
CA GLU A 420 -9.26 -17.24 -29.36
C GLU A 420 -8.56 -16.79 -28.07
N VAL A 421 -9.10 -15.74 -27.42
CA VAL A 421 -8.60 -15.22 -26.13
C VAL A 421 -9.77 -15.04 -25.18
N HIS A 422 -9.80 -15.84 -24.13
CA HIS A 422 -10.81 -15.84 -23.09
C HIS A 422 -10.20 -15.31 -21.79
N VAL A 423 -10.74 -14.23 -21.23
CA VAL A 423 -10.21 -13.60 -20.02
C VAL A 423 -10.91 -14.14 -18.77
N ARG A 424 -10.12 -14.45 -17.73
CA ARG A 424 -10.62 -14.93 -16.43
C ARG A 424 -9.99 -14.12 -15.33
N ILE A 425 -10.81 -13.47 -14.51
CA ILE A 425 -10.38 -12.52 -13.47
C ILE A 425 -10.61 -13.14 -12.10
N GLY A 426 -9.54 -13.25 -11.29
CA GLY A 426 -9.53 -13.85 -9.96
C GLY A 426 -10.25 -13.02 -8.90
N SER A 427 -10.56 -11.76 -9.16
CA SER A 427 -11.36 -10.89 -8.30
C SER A 427 -12.77 -10.67 -8.84
N PRO A 428 -13.71 -10.24 -7.99
CA PRO A 428 -14.94 -9.60 -8.48
C PRO A 428 -14.66 -8.28 -9.20
N PRO A 429 -15.65 -7.73 -9.93
CA PRO A 429 -15.52 -6.39 -10.53
C PRO A 429 -15.26 -5.33 -9.48
N ILE A 430 -14.25 -4.49 -9.68
CA ILE A 430 -13.97 -3.33 -8.84
C ILE A 430 -14.93 -2.21 -9.24
N ILE A 431 -15.83 -1.83 -8.33
CA ILE A 431 -16.93 -0.91 -8.62
C ILE A 431 -16.89 0.39 -7.81
N ALA A 432 -16.05 0.44 -6.78
CA ALA A 432 -15.91 1.61 -5.90
C ALA A 432 -14.43 1.83 -5.54
N PRO A 433 -14.00 3.08 -5.27
CA PRO A 433 -12.63 3.39 -4.85
C PRO A 433 -12.31 2.81 -3.47
N CYS A 434 -11.02 2.73 -3.12
CA CYS A 434 -10.59 2.36 -1.78
C CYS A 434 -10.27 3.60 -0.95
N CYS A 435 -10.78 3.65 0.29
CA CYS A 435 -10.51 4.72 1.27
C CYS A 435 -9.53 4.26 2.37
N TYR A 436 -8.95 3.06 2.26
CA TYR A 436 -8.17 2.41 3.32
C TYR A 436 -6.73 2.09 2.92
N GLY A 437 -6.18 2.89 2.00
CA GLY A 437 -4.76 2.90 1.65
C GLY A 437 -4.38 2.09 0.41
N ILE A 438 -5.32 1.47 -0.30
CA ILE A 438 -5.04 0.96 -1.64
C ILE A 438 -5.23 2.11 -2.63
N ASP A 439 -4.20 2.41 -3.43
CA ASP A 439 -4.32 3.41 -4.50
C ASP A 439 -5.17 2.84 -5.64
N MET A 440 -6.47 2.80 -5.41
CA MET A 440 -7.45 2.52 -6.45
C MET A 440 -7.93 3.84 -7.05
N SER A 441 -8.07 3.81 -8.34
CA SER A 441 -8.54 4.94 -9.17
C SER A 441 -9.82 5.58 -8.62
N THR A 442 -10.01 6.84 -8.95
CA THR A 442 -11.28 7.54 -8.71
C THR A 442 -12.45 6.81 -9.38
N LEU A 443 -13.67 7.03 -8.90
CA LEU A 443 -14.88 6.37 -9.44
C LEU A 443 -15.04 6.58 -10.97
N GLY A 444 -14.56 7.71 -11.50
CA GLY A 444 -14.59 8.02 -12.94
C GLY A 444 -13.60 7.19 -13.78
N GLU A 445 -12.46 6.80 -13.19
CA GLU A 445 -11.41 6.04 -13.85
C GLU A 445 -11.62 4.53 -13.78
N LEU A 446 -12.40 4.04 -12.81
CA LEU A 446 -12.71 2.62 -12.68
C LEU A 446 -13.41 2.11 -13.96
N PHE A 447 -13.01 0.91 -14.38
CA PHE A 447 -13.48 0.34 -15.64
C PHE A 447 -14.87 -0.30 -15.52
N ALA A 448 -15.07 -1.19 -14.55
CA ALA A 448 -16.31 -1.94 -14.40
C ALA A 448 -17.57 -1.08 -14.18
N PRO A 449 -17.53 0.05 -13.42
CA PRO A 449 -18.71 0.90 -13.21
C PRO A 449 -19.30 1.51 -14.48
N LYS A 450 -18.54 1.56 -15.58
CA LYS A 450 -19.01 2.07 -16.88
C LYS A 450 -20.03 1.14 -17.55
N TYR A 451 -20.07 -0.13 -17.13
CA TYR A 451 -20.90 -1.20 -17.68
C TYR A 451 -21.95 -1.71 -16.69
N LEU A 452 -21.95 -1.19 -15.45
CA LEU A 452 -22.96 -1.53 -14.44
C LEU A 452 -24.27 -0.78 -14.73
N LYS A 453 -25.37 -1.54 -14.70
CA LYS A 453 -26.72 -0.95 -14.73
C LYS A 453 -27.15 -0.60 -13.29
N PRO A 454 -27.98 0.44 -13.10
CA PRO A 454 -28.56 0.73 -11.78
C PRO A 454 -29.25 -0.50 -11.19
N GLY A 455 -29.00 -0.79 -9.90
CA GLY A 455 -29.57 -1.95 -9.22
C GLY A 455 -28.79 -3.24 -9.45
N TYR A 456 -27.45 -3.17 -9.57
CA TYR A 456 -26.57 -4.32 -9.73
C TYR A 456 -26.96 -5.48 -8.81
N ALA A 457 -27.52 -6.52 -9.42
CA ALA A 457 -27.73 -7.84 -8.83
C ALA A 457 -26.88 -8.83 -9.61
N SER A 458 -26.58 -10.00 -9.00
CA SER A 458 -25.76 -11.06 -9.61
C SER A 458 -26.18 -11.44 -11.04
N ASP A 459 -27.46 -11.27 -11.37
CA ASP A 459 -28.05 -11.60 -12.68
C ASP A 459 -27.58 -10.71 -13.84
N HIS A 460 -26.98 -9.55 -13.53
CA HIS A 460 -26.43 -8.64 -14.54
C HIS A 460 -24.93 -8.83 -14.82
N LEU A 461 -24.26 -9.72 -14.07
CA LEU A 461 -22.82 -9.96 -14.21
C LEU A 461 -22.48 -10.50 -15.61
N ASP A 462 -23.26 -11.43 -16.14
CA ASP A 462 -23.02 -12.02 -17.46
C ASP A 462 -23.16 -10.99 -18.59
N ALA A 463 -24.17 -10.13 -18.53
CA ALA A 463 -24.37 -9.06 -19.53
C ALA A 463 -23.19 -8.07 -19.51
N MET A 464 -22.73 -7.67 -18.32
CA MET A 464 -21.57 -6.81 -18.15
C MET A 464 -20.29 -7.48 -18.69
N CYS A 465 -20.08 -8.77 -18.41
CA CYS A 465 -18.95 -9.53 -18.91
C CYS A 465 -18.90 -9.58 -20.45
N ILE A 466 -20.04 -9.70 -21.11
CA ILE A 466 -20.14 -9.67 -22.58
C ILE A 466 -19.73 -8.30 -23.14
N GLU A 467 -20.19 -7.21 -22.54
CA GLU A 467 -19.86 -5.86 -22.98
C GLU A 467 -18.38 -5.56 -22.75
N ILE A 468 -17.85 -5.92 -21.60
CA ILE A 468 -16.42 -5.76 -21.27
C ILE A 468 -15.54 -6.60 -22.19
N ALA A 469 -15.92 -7.86 -22.49
CA ALA A 469 -15.18 -8.71 -23.40
C ALA A 469 -15.05 -8.06 -24.79
N ARG A 470 -16.16 -7.53 -25.33
CA ARG A 470 -16.13 -6.79 -26.61
C ARG A 470 -15.18 -5.60 -26.56
N LYS A 471 -15.22 -4.82 -25.49
CA LYS A 471 -14.36 -3.64 -25.31
C LYS A 471 -12.89 -4.01 -25.26
N LEU A 472 -12.56 -5.14 -24.66
CA LEU A 472 -11.19 -5.66 -24.57
C LEU A 472 -10.75 -6.45 -25.83
N SER A 473 -11.63 -6.63 -26.83
CA SER A 473 -11.39 -7.50 -28.00
C SER A 473 -11.14 -8.98 -27.61
N ALA A 474 -11.70 -9.42 -26.47
CA ALA A 474 -11.69 -10.78 -26.02
C ALA A 474 -12.92 -11.57 -26.50
N ASP A 475 -12.80 -12.91 -26.68
CA ASP A 475 -13.92 -13.75 -27.07
C ASP A 475 -14.90 -13.99 -25.92
N SER A 476 -14.41 -13.97 -24.69
CA SER A 476 -15.23 -13.94 -23.46
C SER A 476 -14.46 -13.39 -22.28
N LEU A 477 -15.21 -12.91 -21.28
CA LEU A 477 -14.66 -12.53 -19.99
C LEU A 477 -15.53 -13.09 -18.87
N ARG A 478 -14.90 -13.47 -17.76
CA ARG A 478 -15.58 -13.88 -16.53
C ARG A 478 -14.82 -13.39 -15.31
N TYR A 479 -15.54 -12.80 -14.37
CA TYR A 479 -15.05 -12.45 -13.04
C TYR A 479 -15.40 -13.55 -12.02
N LEU A 480 -14.65 -13.57 -10.91
CA LEU A 480 -15.09 -14.27 -9.72
C LEU A 480 -16.35 -13.58 -9.14
N PRO A 481 -17.43 -14.29 -8.82
CA PRO A 481 -18.58 -13.67 -8.14
C PRO A 481 -18.23 -13.26 -6.70
N VAL A 482 -18.76 -12.10 -6.22
CA VAL A 482 -18.53 -11.60 -4.86
C VAL A 482 -18.86 -12.64 -3.78
N GLY A 483 -19.96 -13.38 -3.94
CA GLY A 483 -20.37 -14.42 -2.99
C GLY A 483 -19.40 -15.60 -2.84
N GLN A 484 -18.40 -15.74 -3.74
CA GLN A 484 -17.37 -16.78 -3.65
C GLN A 484 -16.12 -16.33 -2.86
N LEU A 485 -15.97 -15.03 -2.60
CA LEU A 485 -14.77 -14.47 -1.95
C LEU A 485 -14.50 -15.08 -0.58
N ALA A 486 -15.50 -15.09 0.30
CA ALA A 486 -15.37 -15.62 1.65
C ALA A 486 -14.88 -17.08 1.66
N GLY A 487 -15.45 -17.92 0.79
CA GLY A 487 -15.03 -19.30 0.62
C GLY A 487 -13.61 -19.45 0.07
N CYS A 488 -13.20 -18.57 -0.86
CA CYS A 488 -11.84 -18.60 -1.40
C CYS A 488 -10.81 -18.11 -0.38
N VAL A 489 -11.10 -17.03 0.35
CA VAL A 489 -10.22 -16.52 1.41
C VAL A 489 -10.17 -17.49 2.59
N GLY A 490 -11.29 -18.14 2.94
CA GLY A 490 -11.40 -19.04 4.08
C GLY A 490 -11.72 -18.31 5.39
N LEU A 491 -12.36 -17.14 5.29
CA LEU A 491 -12.84 -16.33 6.39
C LEU A 491 -14.32 -16.03 6.23
N PRO A 492 -15.08 -15.78 7.32
CA PRO A 492 -16.45 -15.31 7.24
C PRO A 492 -16.58 -14.03 6.42
N HIS A 493 -17.67 -13.86 5.68
CA HIS A 493 -17.87 -12.69 4.83
C HIS A 493 -17.83 -11.37 5.63
N GLU A 494 -18.41 -11.38 6.81
CA GLU A 494 -18.43 -10.26 7.75
C GLU A 494 -17.05 -9.90 8.31
N HIS A 495 -16.05 -10.76 8.17
CA HIS A 495 -14.66 -10.49 8.53
C HIS A 495 -13.85 -9.85 7.41
N LEU A 496 -14.45 -9.66 6.23
CA LEU A 496 -13.76 -9.09 5.08
C LEU A 496 -14.23 -7.66 4.80
N CYS A 497 -13.29 -6.77 4.50
CA CYS A 497 -13.58 -5.51 3.83
C CYS A 497 -13.74 -5.79 2.35
N THR A 498 -14.95 -5.62 1.83
CA THR A 498 -15.31 -5.80 0.41
C THR A 498 -15.80 -4.51 -0.23
N ALA A 499 -15.49 -3.34 0.36
CA ALA A 499 -16.00 -2.04 -0.06
C ALA A 499 -15.79 -1.76 -1.56
N CYS A 500 -14.60 -2.03 -2.08
CA CYS A 500 -14.28 -1.78 -3.48
C CYS A 500 -15.07 -2.63 -4.49
N VAL A 501 -15.70 -3.74 -4.06
CA VAL A 501 -16.50 -4.62 -4.92
C VAL A 501 -18.00 -4.63 -4.57
N THR A 502 -18.40 -4.00 -3.45
CA THR A 502 -19.81 -3.95 -3.00
C THR A 502 -20.31 -2.52 -2.79
N ALA A 503 -19.41 -1.54 -2.71
CA ALA A 503 -19.66 -0.16 -2.26
C ALA A 503 -20.17 -0.05 -0.80
N ASN A 504 -20.02 -1.12 0.02
CA ASN A 504 -20.37 -1.13 1.43
C ASN A 504 -19.09 -0.91 2.25
N TYR A 505 -18.90 0.31 2.73
CA TYR A 505 -17.72 0.69 3.50
C TYR A 505 -17.90 0.34 4.99
N PRO A 506 -16.86 -0.21 5.65
CA PRO A 506 -16.94 -0.61 7.04
C PRO A 506 -16.93 0.58 8.03
N THR A 507 -16.67 1.80 7.56
CA THR A 507 -16.61 3.00 8.42
C THR A 507 -17.48 4.13 7.91
N PRO A 508 -17.96 5.04 8.82
CA PRO A 508 -18.75 6.20 8.43
C PRO A 508 -18.02 7.14 7.47
N ALA A 509 -16.73 7.44 7.71
CA ALA A 509 -15.97 8.32 6.84
C ALA A 509 -15.79 7.73 5.45
N GLY A 510 -15.52 6.42 5.34
CA GLY A 510 -15.44 5.74 4.04
C GLY A 510 -16.75 5.82 3.26
N THR A 511 -17.89 5.65 3.91
CA THR A 511 -19.21 5.82 3.29
C THR A 511 -19.41 7.25 2.80
N GLY A 512 -19.09 8.24 3.64
CA GLY A 512 -19.21 9.67 3.29
C GLY A 512 -18.35 10.08 2.08
N ILE A 513 -17.12 9.57 1.99
CA ILE A 513 -16.23 9.78 0.83
C ILE A 513 -16.87 9.21 -0.44
N TYR A 514 -17.38 7.98 -0.40
CA TYR A 514 -18.01 7.36 -1.57
C TYR A 514 -19.23 8.12 -2.05
N GLU A 515 -20.10 8.56 -1.14
CA GLU A 515 -21.27 9.37 -1.47
C GLU A 515 -20.87 10.74 -2.09
N HIS A 516 -19.79 11.34 -1.58
CA HIS A 516 -19.24 12.57 -2.15
C HIS A 516 -18.69 12.35 -3.56
N GLU A 517 -17.92 11.26 -3.78
CA GLU A 517 -17.41 10.87 -5.10
C GLU A 517 -18.56 10.62 -6.11
N GLN A 518 -19.66 10.01 -5.69
CA GLN A 518 -20.83 9.81 -6.54
C GLN A 518 -21.45 11.15 -6.96
N ARG A 519 -21.59 12.11 -6.06
CA ARG A 519 -22.09 13.46 -6.36
C ARG A 519 -21.18 14.19 -7.33
N ARG A 520 -19.87 14.18 -7.09
CA ARG A 520 -18.88 14.81 -8.00
C ARG A 520 -18.91 14.21 -9.41
N LYS A 521 -19.03 12.88 -9.52
CA LYS A 521 -19.19 12.21 -10.82
C LYS A 521 -20.46 12.65 -11.55
N ALA A 522 -21.57 12.79 -10.83
CA ALA A 522 -22.82 13.31 -11.40
C ALA A 522 -22.68 14.75 -11.90
N ASP A 523 -21.89 15.58 -11.21
CA ASP A 523 -21.58 16.97 -11.58
C ASP A 523 -20.50 17.09 -12.66
N GLY A 524 -19.96 15.97 -13.17
CA GLY A 524 -18.91 15.94 -14.19
C GLY A 524 -17.53 16.40 -13.72
N ARG A 525 -17.28 16.45 -12.40
CA ARG A 525 -15.98 16.83 -11.82
C ARG A 525 -15.03 15.64 -11.78
N ALA A 526 -13.80 15.81 -12.28
CA ALA A 526 -12.74 14.81 -12.25
C ALA A 526 -11.80 15.05 -11.05
N GLY A 527 -11.09 13.98 -10.59
CA GLY A 527 -10.09 14.04 -9.52
C GLY A 527 -10.56 13.40 -8.21
N ARG A 528 -9.60 13.14 -7.28
CA ARG A 528 -9.90 12.59 -5.95
C ARG A 528 -10.48 13.70 -5.06
N SER A 529 -11.52 13.38 -4.27
CA SER A 529 -12.24 14.38 -3.47
C SER A 529 -11.35 15.02 -2.39
N TYR A 530 -10.56 14.24 -1.70
CA TYR A 530 -9.72 14.74 -0.61
C TYR A 530 -8.47 15.50 -1.10
N GLU A 531 -7.92 15.17 -2.27
CA GLU A 531 -6.79 15.89 -2.89
C GLU A 531 -7.24 17.21 -3.53
N ALA A 532 -8.42 17.24 -4.13
CA ALA A 532 -8.94 18.45 -4.78
C ALA A 532 -9.30 19.57 -3.80
N ASP A 533 -9.78 19.22 -2.61
CA ASP A 533 -10.12 20.20 -1.59
C ASP A 533 -8.86 20.84 -0.98
N VAL A 534 -7.78 20.06 -0.79
CA VAL A 534 -6.47 20.57 -0.33
C VAL A 534 -5.82 21.46 -1.38
N LEU A 535 -5.82 21.05 -2.65
CA LEU A 535 -5.23 21.86 -3.74
C LEU A 535 -6.01 23.17 -3.98
N ARG A 536 -7.30 23.20 -3.71
CA ARG A 536 -8.12 24.39 -3.85
C ARG A 536 -7.79 25.43 -2.77
N GLU A 537 -7.60 24.99 -1.52
CA GLU A 537 -7.15 25.85 -0.44
C GLU A 537 -5.72 26.38 -0.67
N GLU A 538 -4.79 25.56 -1.16
CA GLU A 538 -3.43 26.01 -1.54
C GLU A 538 -3.46 27.05 -2.66
N MET A 539 -4.36 26.94 -3.66
CA MET A 539 -4.51 27.93 -4.73
C MET A 539 -5.19 29.22 -4.26
N GLU A 540 -6.12 29.14 -3.31
CA GLU A 540 -6.76 30.31 -2.70
C GLU A 540 -5.79 31.05 -1.77
N GLU A 541 -4.94 30.35 -0.99
CA GLU A 541 -3.88 30.96 -0.18
C GLU A 541 -2.78 31.63 -1.05
N ASP A 542 -2.37 31.02 -2.17
CA ASP A 542 -1.41 31.62 -3.09
C ASP A 542 -1.98 32.86 -3.80
N SER A 543 -3.29 32.88 -4.10
CA SER A 543 -3.96 34.03 -4.71
C SER A 543 -4.04 35.22 -3.75
N ASP A 544 -4.28 34.97 -2.45
CA ASP A 544 -4.31 36.00 -1.43
C ASP A 544 -2.92 36.61 -1.17
N VAL A 545 -1.84 35.84 -1.35
CA VAL A 545 -0.45 36.32 -1.24
C VAL A 545 -0.07 37.20 -2.45
N GLU A 546 -0.52 36.86 -3.66
CA GLU A 546 -0.27 37.70 -4.84
C GLU A 546 -1.06 39.04 -4.79
N GLU A 547 -2.27 39.05 -4.22
CA GLU A 547 -3.04 40.26 -4.03
C GLU A 547 -2.42 41.21 -2.98
N PHE A 548 -1.73 40.65 -1.95
CA PHE A 548 -1.02 41.45 -0.94
C PHE A 548 0.28 42.06 -1.47
N VAL A 549 0.96 41.41 -2.42
CA VAL A 549 2.21 41.93 -3.03
C VAL A 549 1.94 43.05 -4.04
N THR A 550 0.78 43.05 -4.67
CA THR A 550 0.41 44.09 -5.66
C THR A 550 -0.12 45.39 -5.05
N THR A 551 -0.44 45.44 -3.74
CA THR A 551 -0.99 46.65 -3.08
C THR A 551 0.07 47.54 -2.39
N VAL A 552 1.35 47.15 -2.37
CA VAL A 552 2.44 48.03 -1.87
C VAL A 552 3.13 48.72 -3.04
N SER A 553 2.51 49.75 -3.58
CA SER A 553 3.19 50.70 -4.47
C SER A 553 4.15 51.59 -3.68
N PRO A 554 5.37 51.85 -4.15
CA PRO A 554 6.28 52.75 -3.46
C PRO A 554 5.79 54.20 -3.61
N SER A 555 5.51 54.86 -2.49
CA SER A 555 5.28 56.30 -2.45
C SER A 555 6.55 56.99 -2.91
N SER A 556 6.44 57.71 -4.03
CA SER A 556 7.40 58.74 -4.45
C SER A 556 7.33 59.91 -3.48
N ASP A 557 8.37 60.12 -2.69
CA ASP A 557 8.65 61.42 -2.11
C ASP A 557 10.03 61.89 -2.54
N THR A 558 9.97 62.86 -3.47
CA THR A 558 11.03 63.80 -3.76
C THR A 558 10.89 64.98 -2.83
N ALA A 559 11.90 65.26 -2.00
CA ALA A 559 12.39 66.60 -1.60
C ALA A 559 13.75 66.48 -0.94
#